data_410b361935198d19187adc9a2f578903
#
_entry.id   410b361935198d19187adc9a2f578903
#
_cell.length_a   1.000
_cell.length_b   1.000
_cell.length_c   1.000
_cell.angle_alpha   90.00
_cell.angle_beta   90.00
_cell.angle_gamma   90.00
#
_symmetry.space_group_name_H-M   'P 1'
#
loop_
_entity.id
_entity.type
_entity.pdbx_description
1 polymer ?
#
loop_
_entity_poly.entity_id
_entity_poly.type
_entity_poly.pdbx_seq_one_letter_code
_entity_poly.pdbx_strand_id
1 'polypeptide(L)'
;MRTNLPDVYAAGDCASMGVSYTLWTEAADMGRIAGINAAGGDAAYQALPRPLIFHGFGTALFAFGDAGRQANIAYEIGEMPGARYYSAGGKLVGAVLTGDIRRMEEVTNLILQA
;
A
#
# COMPACT_ATOMS: atom_id res chain seq x y z
N MET A 1 11.62 13.45 -2.95
CA MET A 1 10.82 14.43 -2.19
C MET A 1 11.18 15.89 -2.48
N ARG A 2 12.14 16.16 -3.37
CA ARG A 2 12.37 17.52 -3.90
C ARG A 2 11.23 17.90 -4.83
N THR A 3 10.78 19.16 -4.77
CA THR A 3 9.82 19.71 -5.72
C THR A 3 10.53 20.32 -6.93
N ASN A 4 9.78 20.88 -7.87
CA ASN A 4 10.34 21.66 -8.99
C ASN A 4 10.82 23.06 -8.59
N LEU A 5 10.62 23.46 -7.33
CA LEU A 5 11.14 24.71 -6.77
C LEU A 5 12.41 24.44 -5.98
N PRO A 6 13.47 25.28 -6.11
CA PRO A 6 14.67 25.15 -5.30
C PRO A 6 14.36 25.21 -3.81
N ASP A 7 15.00 24.35 -3.01
CA ASP A 7 14.91 24.31 -1.55
C ASP A 7 13.51 24.07 -0.98
N VAL A 8 12.57 23.61 -1.81
CA VAL A 8 11.21 23.24 -1.41
C VAL A 8 11.03 21.73 -1.51
N TYR A 9 10.55 21.12 -0.43
CA TYR A 9 10.32 19.69 -0.30
C TYR A 9 8.85 19.42 0.02
N ALA A 10 8.32 18.31 -0.46
CA ALA A 10 6.96 17.87 -0.18
C ALA A 10 6.96 16.41 0.24
N ALA A 11 6.09 16.05 1.18
CA ALA A 11 5.94 14.69 1.68
C ALA A 11 4.51 14.42 2.15
N GLY A 12 4.09 13.16 2.14
CA GLY A 12 2.75 12.74 2.52
C GLY A 12 1.73 12.96 1.40
N ASP A 13 0.46 13.01 1.77
CA ASP A 13 -0.66 13.03 0.84
C ASP A 13 -0.70 14.24 -0.11
N CYS A 14 0.00 15.32 0.25
CA CYS A 14 0.15 16.50 -0.61
C CYS A 14 1.19 16.33 -1.73
N ALA A 15 2.00 15.26 -1.67
CA ALA A 15 3.06 15.00 -2.64
C ALA A 15 2.63 13.89 -3.62
N SER A 16 2.51 14.22 -4.91
CA SER A 16 2.19 13.22 -5.94
C SER A 16 3.49 12.63 -6.53
N MET A 17 3.65 11.33 -6.40
CA MET A 17 4.76 10.54 -6.95
C MET A 17 4.27 9.49 -7.96
N GLY A 18 3.10 9.70 -8.55
CA GLY A 18 2.44 8.76 -9.45
C GLY A 18 1.54 7.77 -8.71
N VAL A 19 2.11 6.79 -8.02
CA VAL A 19 1.35 5.86 -7.17
C VAL A 19 1.50 6.29 -5.71
N SER A 20 0.38 6.51 -5.04
CA SER A 20 0.32 6.78 -3.60
C SER A 20 -0.80 5.97 -2.97
N TYR A 21 -0.54 5.40 -1.81
CA TYR A 21 -1.51 4.64 -1.02
C TYR A 21 -2.18 5.51 0.04
N THR A 22 -1.75 6.76 0.20
CA THR A 22 -2.26 7.71 1.22
C THR A 22 -2.29 7.11 2.62
N LEU A 23 -1.22 6.38 2.97
CA LEU A 23 -1.06 5.73 4.25
C LEU A 23 -0.10 6.51 5.16
N TRP A 24 -0.38 6.50 6.46
CA TRP A 24 0.49 7.17 7.45
C TRP A 24 1.94 6.68 7.40
N THR A 25 2.15 5.38 7.25
CA THR A 25 3.50 4.79 7.12
C THR A 25 4.23 5.26 5.87
N GLU A 26 3.51 5.46 4.76
CA GLU A 26 4.06 6.03 3.54
C GLU A 26 4.46 7.50 3.76
N ALA A 27 3.56 8.30 4.33
CA ALA A 27 3.81 9.71 4.64
C ALA A 27 5.03 9.89 5.57
N ALA A 28 5.20 9.02 6.56
CA ALA A 28 6.36 9.03 7.46
C ALA A 28 7.68 8.76 6.72
N ASP A 29 7.72 7.78 5.82
CA ASP A 29 8.91 7.51 5.00
C ASP A 29 9.21 8.65 4.04
N MET A 30 8.19 9.23 3.40
CA MET A 30 8.35 10.40 2.55
C MET A 30 8.93 11.59 3.35
N GLY A 31 8.41 11.82 4.57
CA GLY A 31 8.90 12.86 5.46
C GLY A 31 10.37 12.66 5.86
N ARG A 32 10.76 11.42 6.15
CA ARG A 32 12.16 11.07 6.44
C ARG A 32 13.08 11.39 5.26
N ILE A 33 12.69 11.01 4.04
CA ILE A 33 13.46 11.32 2.82
C ILE A 33 13.52 12.82 2.55
N ALA A 34 12.40 13.53 2.73
CA ALA A 34 12.36 14.98 2.60
C ALA A 34 13.33 15.67 3.58
N GLY A 35 13.32 15.24 4.84
CA GLY A 35 14.22 15.76 5.88
C GLY A 35 15.69 15.50 5.60
N ILE A 36 16.07 14.31 5.14
CA ILE A 36 17.45 14.00 4.71
C ILE A 36 17.89 14.94 3.61
N ASN A 37 17.04 15.15 2.59
CA ASN A 37 17.37 16.00 1.45
C ASN A 37 17.42 17.48 1.83
N ALA A 38 16.56 17.95 2.71
CA ALA A 38 16.58 19.30 3.22
C ALA A 38 17.83 19.59 4.05
N ALA A 39 18.39 18.57 4.72
CA ALA A 39 19.65 18.65 5.45
C ALA A 39 20.91 18.50 4.55
N GLY A 40 20.74 18.52 3.23
CA GLY A 40 21.86 18.44 2.28
C GLY A 40 22.20 17.02 1.81
N GLY A 41 21.40 16.02 2.19
CA GLY A 41 21.55 14.65 1.71
C GLY A 41 20.99 14.44 0.30
N ASP A 42 21.11 13.20 -0.19
CA ASP A 42 20.61 12.79 -1.51
C ASP A 42 19.95 11.41 -1.40
N ALA A 43 18.78 11.36 -0.78
CA ALA A 43 17.99 10.15 -0.62
C ALA A 43 16.85 10.11 -1.63
N ALA A 44 16.62 8.94 -2.25
CA ALA A 44 15.51 8.69 -3.14
C ALA A 44 14.38 7.96 -2.40
N TYR A 45 13.15 8.39 -2.66
CA TYR A 45 11.96 7.67 -2.21
C TYR A 45 11.59 6.59 -3.22
N GLN A 46 11.29 5.40 -2.72
CA GLN A 46 10.74 4.30 -3.50
C GLN A 46 9.36 3.96 -2.96
N ALA A 47 8.36 4.05 -3.82
CA ALA A 47 7.03 3.56 -3.50
C ALA A 47 7.05 2.02 -3.45
N LEU A 48 6.85 1.45 -2.28
CA LEU A 48 6.74 0.01 -2.08
C LEU A 48 5.28 -0.36 -1.85
N PRO A 49 4.82 -1.53 -2.33
CA PRO A 49 3.51 -2.04 -1.97
C PRO A 49 3.37 -2.11 -0.44
N ARG A 50 2.31 -1.53 0.10
CA ARG A 50 2.07 -1.46 1.54
C ARG A 50 0.68 -2.00 1.87
N PRO A 51 0.55 -2.80 2.93
CA PRO A 51 -0.77 -3.20 3.41
C PRO A 51 -1.48 -2.01 4.07
N LEU A 52 -2.78 -1.94 3.86
CA LEU A 52 -3.67 -1.15 4.70
C LEU A 52 -4.09 -2.01 5.88
N ILE A 53 -3.84 -1.54 7.09
CA ILE A 53 -4.30 -2.18 8.32
C ILE A 53 -5.08 -1.14 9.11
N PHE A 54 -6.29 -1.50 9.51
CA PHE A 54 -7.17 -0.65 10.30
C PHE A 54 -7.69 -1.41 11.51
N HIS A 55 -7.68 -0.76 12.66
CA HIS A 55 -8.32 -1.22 13.89
C HIS A 55 -9.28 -0.15 14.37
N GLY A 56 -10.54 -0.47 14.48
CA GLY A 56 -11.57 0.46 14.93
C GLY A 56 -12.94 -0.18 15.00
N PHE A 57 -13.87 0.46 15.71
CA PHE A 57 -15.25 -0.01 15.86
C PHE A 57 -15.38 -1.47 16.33
N GLY A 58 -14.43 -1.93 17.17
CA GLY A 58 -14.40 -3.32 17.65
C GLY A 58 -14.02 -4.37 16.61
N THR A 59 -13.46 -3.97 15.47
CA THR A 59 -13.04 -4.87 14.39
C THR A 59 -11.65 -4.51 13.85
N ALA A 60 -11.11 -5.39 13.01
CA ALA A 60 -9.88 -5.15 12.27
C ALA A 60 -10.13 -5.34 10.77
N LEU A 61 -9.37 -4.63 9.95
CA LEU A 61 -9.36 -4.77 8.49
C LEU A 61 -7.92 -4.79 8.00
N PHE A 62 -7.65 -5.70 7.08
CA PHE A 62 -6.42 -5.76 6.32
C PHE A 62 -6.76 -5.78 4.84
N ALA A 63 -6.03 -5.01 4.03
CA ALA A 63 -6.11 -5.06 2.58
C ALA A 63 -4.71 -4.93 1.98
N PHE A 64 -4.41 -5.77 1.00
CA PHE A 64 -3.13 -5.74 0.29
C PHE A 64 -3.29 -6.17 -1.16
N GLY A 65 -2.48 -5.57 -2.03
CA GLY A 65 -2.45 -5.90 -3.44
C GLY A 65 -3.58 -5.26 -4.25
N ASP A 66 -3.95 -5.90 -5.34
CA ASP A 66 -4.97 -5.42 -6.28
C ASP A 66 -6.36 -5.96 -5.90
N ALA A 67 -7.23 -5.09 -5.49
CA ALA A 67 -8.61 -5.41 -5.10
C ALA A 67 -9.61 -5.33 -6.26
N GLY A 68 -9.20 -5.73 -7.47
CA GLY A 68 -10.10 -5.85 -8.61
C GLY A 68 -10.46 -4.52 -9.28
N ARG A 69 -9.56 -3.53 -9.25
CA ARG A 69 -9.84 -2.19 -9.77
C ARG A 69 -9.43 -1.95 -11.22
N GLN A 70 -8.64 -2.85 -11.81
CA GLN A 70 -8.16 -2.66 -13.18
C GLN A 70 -9.19 -3.19 -14.18
N ALA A 71 -9.76 -2.31 -15.00
CA ALA A 71 -10.85 -2.64 -15.92
C ALA A 71 -10.47 -3.63 -17.04
N ASN A 72 -9.17 -3.79 -17.31
CA ASN A 72 -8.64 -4.67 -18.35
C ASN A 72 -8.16 -6.03 -17.84
N ILE A 73 -8.35 -6.31 -16.55
CA ILE A 73 -7.95 -7.57 -15.92
C ILE A 73 -9.21 -8.37 -15.56
N ALA A 74 -9.25 -9.64 -15.97
CA ALA A 74 -10.27 -10.58 -15.52
C ALA A 74 -9.87 -11.16 -14.16
N TYR A 75 -10.67 -10.88 -13.14
CA TYR A 75 -10.46 -11.38 -11.79
C TYR A 75 -11.35 -12.57 -11.48
N GLU A 76 -10.78 -13.54 -10.79
CA GLU A 76 -11.52 -14.57 -10.07
C GLU A 76 -11.61 -14.15 -8.61
N ILE A 77 -12.82 -14.02 -8.07
CA ILE A 77 -13.06 -13.56 -6.72
C ILE A 77 -13.50 -14.75 -5.86
N GLY A 78 -12.68 -15.08 -4.87
CA GLY A 78 -13.00 -16.05 -3.83
C GLY A 78 -13.49 -15.33 -2.58
N GLU A 79 -14.68 -15.70 -2.08
CA GLU A 79 -15.25 -15.13 -0.86
C GLU A 79 -15.47 -16.22 0.19
N MET A 80 -15.15 -15.86 1.42
CA MET A 80 -15.50 -16.64 2.62
C MET A 80 -15.78 -15.66 3.77
N PRO A 81 -16.41 -16.10 4.88
CA PRO A 81 -16.66 -15.22 6.01
C PRO A 81 -15.38 -14.51 6.49
N GLY A 82 -15.39 -13.17 6.46
CA GLY A 82 -14.26 -12.34 6.86
C GLY A 82 -13.09 -12.26 5.88
N ALA A 83 -13.20 -12.81 4.67
CA ALA A 83 -12.11 -12.74 3.69
C ALA A 83 -12.63 -12.67 2.24
N ARG A 84 -11.95 -11.86 1.44
CA ARG A 84 -12.13 -11.80 -0.01
C ARG A 84 -10.77 -11.85 -0.69
N TYR A 85 -10.61 -12.75 -1.64
CA TYR A 85 -9.38 -12.96 -2.38
C TYR A 85 -9.59 -12.63 -3.86
N TYR A 86 -8.61 -11.98 -4.46
CA TYR A 86 -8.61 -11.62 -5.88
C TYR A 86 -7.47 -12.36 -6.58
N SER A 87 -7.81 -13.16 -7.58
CA SER A 87 -6.84 -13.86 -8.42
C SER A 87 -6.96 -13.39 -9.86
N ALA A 88 -5.85 -13.36 -10.56
CA ALA A 88 -5.79 -13.07 -11.99
C ALA A 88 -4.76 -14.02 -12.64
N GLY A 89 -5.15 -14.69 -13.73
CA GLY A 89 -4.28 -15.66 -14.39
C GLY A 89 -3.81 -16.80 -13.48
N GLY A 90 -4.65 -17.25 -12.55
CA GLY A 90 -4.34 -18.32 -11.60
C GLY A 90 -3.43 -17.91 -10.43
N LYS A 91 -3.10 -16.63 -10.27
CA LYS A 91 -2.25 -16.11 -9.19
C LYS A 91 -3.03 -15.19 -8.27
N LEU A 92 -2.79 -15.30 -6.97
CA LEU A 92 -3.35 -14.38 -5.99
C LEU A 92 -2.71 -12.99 -6.16
N VAL A 93 -3.51 -11.97 -6.44
CA VAL A 93 -3.05 -10.60 -6.70
C VAL A 93 -3.50 -9.61 -5.65
N GLY A 94 -4.50 -9.95 -4.86
CA GLY A 94 -4.99 -9.09 -3.79
C GLY A 94 -5.88 -9.82 -2.79
N ALA A 95 -6.02 -9.25 -1.61
CA ALA A 95 -6.90 -9.77 -0.57
C ALA A 95 -7.38 -8.69 0.38
N VAL A 96 -8.57 -8.91 0.91
CA VAL A 96 -9.16 -8.13 2.01
C VAL A 96 -9.58 -9.11 3.10
N LEU A 97 -9.11 -8.87 4.33
CA LEU A 97 -9.51 -9.62 5.53
C LEU A 97 -10.25 -8.69 6.49
N THR A 98 -11.30 -9.16 7.10
CA THR A 98 -12.09 -8.40 8.07
C THR A 98 -12.38 -9.23 9.32
N GLY A 99 -12.30 -8.60 10.49
CA GLY A 99 -12.46 -9.27 11.78
C GLY A 99 -11.21 -9.99 12.22
N ASP A 100 -10.96 -11.20 11.75
CA ASP A 100 -9.74 -11.96 12.02
C ASP A 100 -8.71 -11.74 10.91
N ILE A 101 -7.68 -10.95 11.19
CA ILE A 101 -6.61 -10.61 10.25
C ILE A 101 -5.29 -11.34 10.53
N ARG A 102 -5.27 -12.39 11.37
CA ARG A 102 -4.04 -13.11 11.76
C ARG A 102 -3.28 -13.72 10.59
N ARG A 103 -3.97 -14.02 9.48
CA ARG A 103 -3.34 -14.54 8.26
C ARG A 103 -2.75 -13.46 7.34
N MET A 104 -2.71 -12.20 7.75
CA MET A 104 -2.26 -11.08 6.92
C MET A 104 -0.82 -11.27 6.38
N GLU A 105 0.08 -11.81 7.19
CA GLU A 105 1.47 -12.05 6.79
C GLU A 105 1.58 -13.16 5.74
N GLU A 106 0.90 -14.28 5.93
CA GLU A 106 0.81 -15.37 4.97
C GLU A 106 0.27 -14.88 3.61
N VAL A 107 -0.84 -14.14 3.66
CA VAL A 107 -1.50 -13.61 2.45
C VAL A 107 -0.60 -12.59 1.74
N THR A 108 0.06 -11.71 2.48
CA THR A 108 1.02 -10.76 1.89
C THR A 108 2.14 -11.48 1.16
N ASN A 109 2.74 -12.51 1.77
CA ASN A 109 3.80 -13.30 1.16
C ASN A 109 3.34 -14.02 -0.11
N LEU A 110 2.13 -14.59 -0.11
CA LEU A 110 1.56 -15.24 -1.30
C LEU A 110 1.38 -14.25 -2.46
N ILE A 111 0.93 -13.03 -2.20
CA ILE A 111 0.75 -11.99 -3.22
C ILE A 111 2.12 -11.51 -3.75
N LEU A 112 3.11 -11.32 -2.88
CA LEU A 112 4.44 -10.85 -3.30
C LEU A 112 5.24 -11.90 -4.07
N GLN A 113 4.95 -13.18 -3.89
CA GLN A 113 5.60 -14.28 -4.60
C GLN A 113 4.92 -14.64 -5.94
N ALA A 114 3.73 -14.12 -6.15
CA ALA A 114 2.98 -14.32 -7.38
C ALA A 114 3.53 -13.42 -8.50
#